data_a9b24cc33d573357146bdf83925f1849
#
_entry.id   a9b24cc33d573357146bdf83925f1849
#
_cell.length_a   1.000
_cell.length_b   1.000
_cell.length_c   1.000
_cell.angle_alpha   90.00
_cell.angle_beta   90.00
_cell.angle_gamma   90.00
#
_symmetry.space_group_name_H-M   'P 1'
#
loop_
_entity.id
_entity.type
_entity.pdbx_description
1 polymer ?
#
loop_
_entity_poly.entity_id
_entity_poly.type
_entity_poly.pdbx_seq_one_letter_code
_entity_poly.pdbx_strand_id
1 'polypeptide(L)'
;MHKFVLYSRACLNYSCRVACSVSPLASKTAVADFWNAEPCGTRYLGEKSEFEAHARARYQLEPHIHGFAGFASARGLRVLEVGVGMGADYEQWLKTGAIATGVDLSPVSLERAQRRCELAGLLPDLRLSDAEDLPFTSNTFDVVYSYGVMHHSPDTAKCLNEAWRVLKPGGEARIMLYHHVSLTGIMLWLGFGLWRGQSIRQCVYETLESPGTKTFTRNEVFELMRDYENVCIDQVFSPGDLLLHERSSKFRSGAYRVLWKLFPRGLVRRIGKRWGLFLLVNARKPCSSNQ
;
A
#
# COMPACT_ATOMS: atom_id res chain seq x y z
N MET A 1 31.00 -3.25 -14.74
CA MET A 1 30.28 -4.05 -15.77
C MET A 1 28.85 -4.27 -15.28
N HIS A 2 27.94 -3.40 -15.71
CA HIS A 2 26.53 -3.46 -15.28
C HIS A 2 25.77 -4.47 -16.14
N LYS A 3 25.25 -5.51 -15.52
CA LYS A 3 24.27 -6.41 -16.17
C LYS A 3 22.89 -5.74 -16.10
N PHE A 4 22.47 -5.15 -17.20
CA PHE A 4 21.08 -4.81 -17.45
C PHE A 4 20.29 -6.11 -17.62
N VAL A 5 19.34 -6.35 -16.73
CA VAL A 5 18.30 -7.37 -16.94
C VAL A 5 17.30 -6.79 -17.93
N LEU A 6 17.45 -7.24 -19.18
CA LEU A 6 16.48 -7.03 -20.25
C LEU A 6 15.25 -7.90 -19.94
N TYR A 7 14.13 -7.26 -19.57
CA TYR A 7 12.84 -7.93 -19.66
C TYR A 7 12.57 -8.30 -21.11
N SER A 8 12.52 -9.60 -21.32
CA SER A 8 12.46 -10.29 -22.59
C SER A 8 11.28 -9.83 -23.44
N ARG A 9 11.54 -9.69 -24.74
CA ARG A 9 10.60 -9.48 -25.85
C ARG A 9 9.57 -10.61 -26.06
N ALA A 10 9.29 -11.41 -25.05
CA ALA A 10 8.42 -12.59 -25.15
C ALA A 10 6.90 -12.32 -25.09
N CYS A 11 6.47 -11.06 -24.87
CA CYS A 11 5.04 -10.73 -24.83
C CYS A 11 4.46 -10.12 -26.13
N LEU A 12 5.17 -10.23 -27.26
CA LEU A 12 4.71 -9.59 -28.51
C LEU A 12 4.04 -10.55 -29.53
N ASN A 13 3.85 -11.82 -29.21
CA ASN A 13 3.20 -12.77 -30.12
C ASN A 13 2.17 -13.65 -29.38
N TYR A 14 1.02 -13.08 -29.05
CA TYR A 14 -0.19 -13.87 -28.87
C TYR A 14 -1.39 -13.12 -29.45
N SER A 15 -1.59 -13.34 -30.76
CA SER A 15 -2.89 -13.18 -31.38
C SER A 15 -3.74 -14.34 -30.88
N CYS A 16 -4.69 -14.10 -29.98
CA CYS A 16 -5.77 -15.01 -29.72
C CYS A 16 -7.07 -14.26 -29.48
N ARG A 17 -8.07 -14.71 -30.23
CA ARG A 17 -9.43 -14.21 -30.29
C ARG A 17 -10.16 -14.44 -28.96
N VAL A 18 -10.86 -13.42 -28.54
CA VAL A 18 -12.17 -13.45 -27.86
C VAL A 18 -12.44 -14.66 -26.96
N ALA A 19 -12.23 -14.47 -25.69
CA ALA A 19 -13.13 -14.93 -24.64
C ALA A 19 -13.05 -13.88 -23.54
N CYS A 20 -14.20 -13.42 -23.05
CA CYS A 20 -14.33 -12.57 -21.87
C CYS A 20 -13.92 -13.43 -20.66
N SER A 21 -12.61 -13.62 -20.49
CA SER A 21 -12.04 -14.29 -19.32
C SER A 21 -11.62 -13.19 -18.36
N VAL A 22 -12.32 -13.12 -17.25
CA VAL A 22 -11.81 -12.49 -16.03
C VAL A 22 -10.37 -12.97 -15.87
N SER A 23 -9.40 -12.07 -15.94
CA SER A 23 -7.99 -12.41 -15.71
C SER A 23 -7.90 -13.20 -14.41
N PRO A 24 -7.18 -14.34 -14.37
CA PRO A 24 -7.09 -15.13 -13.15
C PRO A 24 -6.57 -14.22 -12.03
N LEU A 25 -7.25 -14.27 -10.89
CA LEU A 25 -6.81 -13.57 -9.67
C LEU A 25 -5.31 -13.86 -9.47
N ALA A 26 -4.50 -12.82 -9.27
CA ALA A 26 -3.09 -13.02 -8.99
C ALA A 26 -2.96 -13.98 -7.80
N SER A 27 -2.18 -15.05 -7.94
CA SER A 27 -2.00 -15.99 -6.85
C SER A 27 -1.19 -15.33 -5.72
N LYS A 28 -1.39 -15.77 -4.47
CA LYS A 28 -0.58 -15.31 -3.32
C LYS A 28 0.91 -15.49 -3.59
N THR A 29 1.30 -16.58 -4.23
CA THR A 29 2.68 -16.85 -4.64
C THR A 29 3.20 -15.77 -5.57
N ALA A 30 2.42 -15.36 -6.59
CA ALA A 30 2.83 -14.31 -7.52
C ALA A 30 3.00 -12.94 -6.82
N VAL A 31 2.17 -12.63 -5.84
CA VAL A 31 2.29 -11.41 -5.02
C VAL A 31 3.54 -11.49 -4.13
N ALA A 32 3.76 -12.62 -3.47
CA ALA A 32 4.95 -12.85 -2.63
C ALA A 32 6.24 -12.77 -3.46
N ASP A 33 6.29 -13.44 -4.61
CA ASP A 33 7.45 -13.44 -5.51
C ASP A 33 7.77 -12.03 -6.02
N PHE A 34 6.74 -11.24 -6.35
CA PHE A 34 6.92 -9.84 -6.75
C PHE A 34 7.58 -9.02 -5.63
N TRP A 35 7.04 -9.08 -4.40
CA TRP A 35 7.56 -8.30 -3.28
C TRP A 35 8.90 -8.83 -2.73
N ASN A 36 9.24 -10.09 -2.98
CA ASN A 36 10.58 -10.65 -2.71
C ASN A 36 11.59 -10.15 -3.73
N ALA A 37 11.21 -10.03 -5.00
CA ALA A 37 12.09 -9.57 -6.08
C ALA A 37 12.27 -8.05 -6.08
N GLU A 38 11.20 -7.31 -5.80
CA GLU A 38 11.18 -5.84 -5.81
C GLU A 38 10.58 -5.27 -4.50
N PRO A 39 11.20 -5.51 -3.33
CA PRO A 39 10.69 -4.92 -2.09
C PRO A 39 10.74 -3.39 -2.17
N CYS A 40 9.78 -2.73 -1.54
CA CYS A 40 9.78 -1.27 -1.46
C CYS A 40 11.14 -0.74 -1.02
N GLY A 41 11.70 0.24 -1.75
CA GLY A 41 12.99 0.84 -1.39
C GLY A 41 14.23 0.04 -1.77
N THR A 42 14.19 -0.81 -2.80
CA THR A 42 15.30 -1.64 -3.31
C THR A 42 16.62 -0.90 -3.58
N ARG A 43 16.57 0.42 -3.75
CA ARG A 43 17.76 1.28 -3.94
C ARG A 43 18.55 1.55 -2.64
N TYR A 44 18.04 1.14 -1.50
CA TYR A 44 18.71 1.30 -0.20
C TYR A 44 19.35 -0.02 0.22
N LEU A 45 20.65 0.02 0.55
CA LEU A 45 21.47 -1.17 0.80
C LEU A 45 21.40 -1.68 2.25
N GLY A 46 20.81 -0.90 3.16
CA GLY A 46 20.58 -1.33 4.54
C GLY A 46 21.51 -0.69 5.58
N GLU A 47 22.20 0.39 5.22
CA GLU A 47 22.94 1.20 6.17
C GLU A 47 22.02 2.18 6.93
N LYS A 48 22.39 2.56 8.15
CA LYS A 48 21.56 3.46 8.99
C LYS A 48 21.18 4.76 8.29
N SER A 49 22.14 5.41 7.63
CA SER A 49 21.91 6.66 6.89
C SER A 49 20.93 6.50 5.73
N GLU A 50 20.93 5.33 5.10
CA GLU A 50 20.03 5.00 4.00
C GLU A 50 18.60 4.77 4.49
N PHE A 51 18.43 4.06 5.62
CA PHE A 51 17.11 3.92 6.24
C PHE A 51 16.54 5.27 6.69
N GLU A 52 17.37 6.16 7.23
CA GLU A 52 16.97 7.53 7.54
C GLU A 52 16.59 8.32 6.29
N ALA A 53 17.36 8.20 5.20
CA ALA A 53 17.06 8.84 3.93
C ALA A 53 15.75 8.32 3.33
N HIS A 54 15.50 7.01 3.41
CA HIS A 54 14.24 6.39 3.00
C HIS A 54 13.05 6.97 3.79
N ALA A 55 13.15 7.03 5.13
CA ALA A 55 12.08 7.57 5.96
C ALA A 55 11.81 9.06 5.64
N ARG A 56 12.87 9.87 5.51
CA ARG A 56 12.72 11.27 5.10
C ARG A 56 12.02 11.42 3.76
N ALA A 57 12.44 10.65 2.75
CA ALA A 57 11.82 10.69 1.42
C ALA A 57 10.35 10.27 1.47
N ARG A 58 10.02 9.18 2.19
CA ARG A 58 8.66 8.69 2.38
C ARG A 58 7.75 9.77 2.97
N TYR A 59 8.13 10.34 4.11
CA TYR A 59 7.28 11.31 4.80
C TYR A 59 7.25 12.69 4.14
N GLN A 60 8.26 13.05 3.34
CA GLN A 60 8.21 14.24 2.48
C GLN A 60 7.22 14.06 1.33
N LEU A 61 7.16 12.86 0.74
CA LEU A 61 6.24 12.53 -0.35
C LEU A 61 4.81 12.32 0.16
N GLU A 62 4.66 11.76 1.35
CA GLU A 62 3.39 11.34 1.95
C GLU A 62 3.23 11.91 3.38
N PRO A 63 3.16 13.24 3.52
CA PRO A 63 3.16 13.91 4.83
C PRO A 63 1.93 13.60 5.69
N HIS A 64 0.87 13.08 5.09
CA HIS A 64 -0.35 12.67 5.79
C HIS A 64 -0.17 11.40 6.63
N ILE A 65 0.88 10.59 6.42
CA ILE A 65 1.10 9.34 7.14
C ILE A 65 1.13 9.56 8.65
N HIS A 66 1.89 10.55 9.14
CA HIS A 66 2.00 10.79 10.59
C HIS A 66 0.64 11.05 11.26
N GLY A 67 -0.21 11.86 10.63
CA GLY A 67 -1.55 12.15 11.13
C GLY A 67 -2.48 10.95 11.02
N PHE A 68 -2.42 10.21 9.91
CA PHE A 68 -3.24 9.04 9.67
C PHE A 68 -2.86 7.87 10.58
N ALA A 69 -1.58 7.56 10.67
CA ALA A 69 -1.09 6.51 11.57
C ALA A 69 -1.30 6.87 13.05
N GLY A 70 -1.18 8.16 13.43
CA GLY A 70 -1.36 8.60 14.81
C GLY A 70 -0.29 8.07 15.76
N PHE A 71 0.95 7.99 15.30
CA PHE A 71 2.08 7.47 16.08
C PHE A 71 2.18 8.09 17.49
N ALA A 72 1.99 9.42 17.58
CA ALA A 72 2.16 10.15 18.83
C ALA A 72 1.20 9.71 19.96
N SER A 73 0.05 9.15 19.62
CA SER A 73 -0.97 8.68 20.58
C SER A 73 -0.86 7.18 20.91
N ALA A 74 0.15 6.47 20.38
CA ALA A 74 0.23 5.02 20.46
C ALA A 74 0.98 4.47 21.67
N ARG A 75 1.52 5.33 22.54
CA ARG A 75 2.31 4.89 23.70
C ARG A 75 1.52 3.90 24.56
N GLY A 76 2.11 2.71 24.77
CA GLY A 76 1.50 1.63 25.57
C GLY A 76 0.37 0.86 24.88
N LEU A 77 -0.07 1.27 23.68
CA LEU A 77 -1.06 0.53 22.90
C LEU A 77 -0.41 -0.67 22.23
N ARG A 78 -1.17 -1.76 22.12
CA ARG A 78 -0.81 -2.91 21.30
C ARG A 78 -1.16 -2.61 19.84
N VAL A 79 -0.17 -2.46 18.99
CA VAL A 79 -0.34 -2.12 17.58
C VAL A 79 0.08 -3.30 16.70
N LEU A 80 -0.75 -3.67 15.73
CA LEU A 80 -0.37 -4.56 14.65
C LEU A 80 -0.17 -3.75 13.37
N GLU A 81 1.03 -3.81 12.80
CA GLU A 81 1.27 -3.33 11.44
C GLU A 81 1.25 -4.49 10.45
N VAL A 82 0.34 -4.43 9.48
CA VAL A 82 0.20 -5.43 8.40
C VAL A 82 0.86 -4.90 7.15
N GLY A 83 1.96 -5.57 6.72
CA GLY A 83 2.79 -5.18 5.60
C GLY A 83 3.85 -4.14 6.01
N VAL A 84 4.81 -4.55 6.83
CA VAL A 84 5.83 -3.62 7.35
C VAL A 84 6.81 -3.11 6.30
N GLY A 85 6.98 -3.82 5.19
CA GLY A 85 7.94 -3.48 4.15
C GLY A 85 9.34 -3.24 4.71
N MET A 86 9.94 -2.06 4.44
CA MET A 86 11.24 -1.67 5.00
C MET A 86 11.18 -1.14 6.44
N GLY A 87 10.04 -1.23 7.12
CA GLY A 87 9.87 -0.89 8.52
C GLY A 87 9.92 0.59 8.87
N ALA A 88 9.66 1.50 7.92
CA ALA A 88 9.72 2.94 8.21
C ALA A 88 8.64 3.37 9.21
N ASP A 89 7.39 2.93 9.00
CA ASP A 89 6.27 3.22 9.88
C ASP A 89 6.39 2.38 11.16
N TYR A 90 6.81 1.13 11.04
CA TYR A 90 7.03 0.22 12.17
C TYR A 90 8.06 0.77 13.18
N GLU A 91 9.15 1.34 12.71
CA GLU A 91 10.14 2.04 13.55
C GLU A 91 9.50 3.21 14.34
N GLN A 92 8.53 3.94 13.76
CA GLN A 92 7.87 5.03 14.46
C GLN A 92 6.99 4.51 15.61
N TRP A 93 6.28 3.39 15.42
CA TRP A 93 5.52 2.76 16.50
C TRP A 93 6.42 2.44 17.70
N LEU A 94 7.57 1.81 17.45
CA LEU A 94 8.52 1.46 18.52
C LEU A 94 9.09 2.70 19.19
N LYS A 95 9.47 3.75 18.43
CA LYS A 95 10.01 5.00 18.96
C LYS A 95 9.02 5.75 19.84
N THR A 96 7.74 5.65 19.56
CA THR A 96 6.70 6.30 20.38
C THR A 96 6.30 5.48 21.60
N GLY A 97 6.84 4.27 21.76
CA GLY A 97 6.60 3.41 22.91
C GLY A 97 5.31 2.56 22.78
N ALA A 98 4.87 2.31 21.56
CA ALA A 98 3.85 1.30 21.30
C ALA A 98 4.41 -0.11 21.53
N ILE A 99 3.54 -1.04 21.92
CA ILE A 99 3.81 -2.48 21.93
C ILE A 99 3.46 -2.99 20.53
N ALA A 100 4.40 -2.82 19.60
CA ALA A 100 4.13 -3.07 18.19
C ALA A 100 4.58 -4.46 17.75
N THR A 101 3.68 -5.17 17.06
CA THR A 101 3.96 -6.39 16.30
C THR A 101 3.81 -6.06 14.82
N GLY A 102 4.77 -6.50 14.00
CA GLY A 102 4.75 -6.31 12.54
C GLY A 102 4.63 -7.63 11.80
N VAL A 103 3.84 -7.65 10.74
CA VAL A 103 3.76 -8.82 9.84
C VAL A 103 4.02 -8.42 8.39
N ASP A 104 4.62 -9.33 7.63
CA ASP A 104 4.79 -9.18 6.18
C ASP A 104 4.77 -10.56 5.53
N LEU A 105 4.37 -10.62 4.26
CA LEU A 105 4.39 -11.83 3.45
C LEU A 105 5.80 -12.12 2.88
N SER A 106 6.66 -11.09 2.83
CA SER A 106 8.02 -11.16 2.29
C SER A 106 9.05 -11.30 3.41
N PRO A 107 9.80 -12.42 3.47
CA PRO A 107 10.91 -12.57 4.40
C PRO A 107 12.01 -11.53 4.17
N VAL A 108 12.21 -11.07 2.93
CA VAL A 108 13.19 -10.03 2.59
C VAL A 108 12.81 -8.68 3.20
N SER A 109 11.50 -8.35 3.19
CA SER A 109 10.98 -7.15 3.86
C SER A 109 11.22 -7.21 5.37
N LEU A 110 10.93 -8.37 5.98
CA LEU A 110 11.13 -8.57 7.43
C LEU A 110 12.59 -8.44 7.84
N GLU A 111 13.52 -9.03 7.07
CA GLU A 111 14.96 -8.91 7.32
C GLU A 111 15.40 -7.44 7.30
N ARG A 112 14.92 -6.65 6.33
CA ARG A 112 15.23 -5.22 6.25
C ARG A 112 14.63 -4.42 7.39
N ALA A 113 13.38 -4.69 7.76
CA ALA A 113 12.73 -4.06 8.90
C ALA A 113 13.43 -4.40 10.22
N GLN A 114 13.84 -5.65 10.40
CA GLN A 114 14.64 -6.12 11.52
C GLN A 114 15.96 -5.34 11.62
N ARG A 115 16.72 -5.30 10.51
CA ARG A 115 17.99 -4.59 10.43
C ARG A 115 17.85 -3.10 10.74
N ARG A 116 16.78 -2.49 10.23
CA ARG A 116 16.44 -1.08 10.51
C ARG A 116 16.25 -0.83 12.00
N CYS A 117 15.46 -1.66 12.67
CA CYS A 117 15.20 -1.53 14.09
C CYS A 117 16.46 -1.76 14.93
N GLU A 118 17.27 -2.75 14.60
CA GLU A 118 18.55 -3.03 15.27
C GLU A 118 19.49 -1.83 15.21
N LEU A 119 19.66 -1.22 14.03
CA LEU A 119 20.47 -0.03 13.83
C LEU A 119 19.94 1.22 14.59
N ALA A 120 18.64 1.22 14.89
CA ALA A 120 18.00 2.24 15.72
C ALA A 120 18.06 1.92 17.23
N GLY A 121 18.58 0.74 17.62
CA GLY A 121 18.62 0.28 19.01
C GLY A 121 17.26 -0.13 19.56
N LEU A 122 16.34 -0.56 18.67
CA LEU A 122 14.98 -0.97 18.99
C LEU A 122 14.85 -2.49 18.92
N LEU A 123 13.93 -3.05 19.71
CA LEU A 123 13.63 -4.49 19.74
C LEU A 123 12.31 -4.76 19.00
N PRO A 124 12.36 -5.26 17.77
CA PRO A 124 11.15 -5.54 17.00
C PRO A 124 10.55 -6.93 17.32
N ASP A 125 9.21 -7.03 17.21
CA ASP A 125 8.45 -8.29 17.10
C ASP A 125 7.92 -8.38 15.66
N LEU A 126 8.66 -9.07 14.79
CA LEU A 126 8.34 -9.23 13.36
C LEU A 126 8.07 -10.69 13.02
N ARG A 127 7.00 -10.94 12.25
CA ARG A 127 6.57 -12.30 11.91
C ARG A 127 6.21 -12.42 10.44
N LEU A 128 6.64 -13.53 9.82
CA LEU A 128 6.19 -13.90 8.49
C LEU A 128 4.74 -14.35 8.57
N SER A 129 3.85 -13.65 7.87
CA SER A 129 2.42 -13.95 7.90
C SER A 129 1.68 -13.43 6.68
N ASP A 130 0.61 -14.14 6.34
CA ASP A 130 -0.37 -13.72 5.36
C ASP A 130 -1.44 -12.82 6.04
N ALA A 131 -1.73 -11.67 5.44
CA ALA A 131 -2.78 -10.77 5.93
C ALA A 131 -4.19 -11.39 5.90
N GLU A 132 -4.39 -12.45 5.08
CA GLU A 132 -5.64 -13.20 5.01
C GLU A 132 -5.79 -14.27 6.11
N ASP A 133 -4.74 -14.52 6.90
CA ASP A 133 -4.74 -15.53 7.96
C ASP A 133 -3.72 -15.14 9.03
N LEU A 134 -4.10 -14.20 9.90
CA LEU A 134 -3.23 -13.62 10.91
C LEU A 134 -3.05 -14.58 12.10
N PRO A 135 -1.81 -14.92 12.52
CA PRO A 135 -1.52 -15.91 13.56
C PRO A 135 -1.73 -15.34 14.98
N PHE A 136 -2.80 -14.59 15.17
CA PHE A 136 -3.12 -13.97 16.46
C PHE A 136 -4.51 -14.34 16.91
N THR A 137 -4.70 -14.40 18.22
CA THR A 137 -6.03 -14.58 18.82
C THR A 137 -6.90 -13.35 18.56
N SER A 138 -8.22 -13.56 18.54
CA SER A 138 -9.19 -12.46 18.46
C SER A 138 -9.00 -11.47 19.63
N ASN A 139 -9.34 -10.20 19.39
CA ASN A 139 -9.34 -9.17 20.43
C ASN A 139 -7.96 -8.92 21.10
N THR A 140 -6.90 -8.91 20.30
CA THR A 140 -5.52 -8.78 20.80
C THR A 140 -5.00 -7.35 20.73
N PHE A 141 -5.32 -6.60 19.66
CA PHE A 141 -4.69 -5.31 19.36
C PHE A 141 -5.65 -4.14 19.60
N ASP A 142 -5.09 -3.03 20.08
CA ASP A 142 -5.80 -1.76 20.22
C ASP A 142 -5.90 -1.03 18.87
N VAL A 143 -4.88 -1.21 18.01
CA VAL A 143 -4.81 -0.62 16.66
C VAL A 143 -4.32 -1.66 15.67
N VAL A 144 -4.97 -1.74 14.51
CA VAL A 144 -4.46 -2.43 13.31
C VAL A 144 -4.20 -1.37 12.25
N TYR A 145 -2.95 -1.27 11.81
CA TYR A 145 -2.49 -0.36 10.78
C TYR A 145 -2.02 -1.12 9.55
N SER A 146 -2.44 -0.70 8.38
CA SER A 146 -1.97 -1.24 7.10
C SER A 146 -1.93 -0.16 6.03
N TYR A 147 -0.77 0.10 5.46
CA TYR A 147 -0.59 1.16 4.50
C TYR A 147 -0.05 0.64 3.17
N GLY A 148 -0.93 0.55 2.18
CA GLY A 148 -0.54 0.13 0.83
C GLY A 148 -0.35 -1.39 0.65
N VAL A 149 -1.13 -2.22 1.35
CA VAL A 149 -0.91 -3.68 1.40
C VAL A 149 -2.14 -4.50 1.01
N MET A 150 -3.26 -4.33 1.71
CA MET A 150 -4.40 -5.26 1.60
C MET A 150 -5.06 -5.27 0.22
N HIS A 151 -4.90 -4.22 -0.58
CA HIS A 151 -5.42 -4.18 -1.96
C HIS A 151 -4.55 -4.97 -2.96
N HIS A 152 -3.38 -5.47 -2.55
CA HIS A 152 -2.55 -6.40 -3.33
C HIS A 152 -2.91 -7.86 -3.05
N SER A 153 -3.56 -8.14 -1.91
CA SER A 153 -4.00 -9.49 -1.57
C SER A 153 -5.06 -10.00 -2.56
N PRO A 154 -5.06 -11.29 -2.94
CA PRO A 154 -6.14 -11.92 -3.69
C PRO A 154 -7.53 -11.71 -3.06
N ASP A 155 -7.64 -11.72 -1.75
CA ASP A 155 -8.89 -11.50 -1.01
C ASP A 155 -8.76 -10.37 0.02
N THR A 156 -9.00 -9.12 -0.45
CA THR A 156 -8.99 -7.94 0.42
C THR A 156 -10.07 -8.01 1.52
N ALA A 157 -11.24 -8.61 1.23
CA ALA A 157 -12.29 -8.74 2.23
C ALA A 157 -11.84 -9.63 3.39
N LYS A 158 -11.14 -10.72 3.09
CA LYS A 158 -10.57 -11.61 4.11
C LYS A 158 -9.52 -10.90 4.96
N CYS A 159 -8.66 -10.08 4.36
CA CYS A 159 -7.70 -9.25 5.12
C CYS A 159 -8.41 -8.30 6.09
N LEU A 160 -9.48 -7.64 5.64
CA LEU A 160 -10.25 -6.72 6.49
C LEU A 160 -10.99 -7.45 7.61
N ASN A 161 -11.50 -8.65 7.34
CA ASN A 161 -12.14 -9.50 8.36
C ASN A 161 -11.12 -9.99 9.41
N GLU A 162 -9.91 -10.36 9.00
CA GLU A 162 -8.83 -10.72 9.91
C GLU A 162 -8.39 -9.51 10.77
N ALA A 163 -8.25 -8.32 10.15
CA ALA A 163 -7.99 -7.09 10.89
C ALA A 163 -9.08 -6.81 11.94
N TRP A 164 -10.36 -6.98 11.58
CA TRP A 164 -11.48 -6.86 12.51
C TRP A 164 -11.41 -7.91 13.63
N ARG A 165 -11.12 -9.16 13.28
CA ARG A 165 -11.06 -10.27 14.24
C ARG A 165 -10.03 -10.02 15.33
N VAL A 166 -8.82 -9.59 14.94
CA VAL A 166 -7.72 -9.40 15.89
C VAL A 166 -7.79 -8.07 16.66
N LEU A 167 -8.61 -7.10 16.23
CA LEU A 167 -8.89 -5.89 16.97
C LEU A 167 -9.69 -6.19 18.24
N LYS A 168 -9.37 -5.52 19.34
CA LYS A 168 -10.20 -5.47 20.54
C LYS A 168 -11.52 -4.74 20.25
N PRO A 169 -12.59 -5.04 21.01
CA PRO A 169 -13.78 -4.17 21.03
C PRO A 169 -13.37 -2.72 21.32
N GLY A 170 -13.85 -1.76 20.51
CA GLY A 170 -13.45 -0.36 20.57
C GLY A 170 -12.09 -0.04 19.93
N GLY A 171 -11.34 -1.03 19.47
CA GLY A 171 -10.06 -0.86 18.78
C GLY A 171 -10.20 -0.24 17.40
N GLU A 172 -9.13 0.36 16.88
CA GLU A 172 -9.13 1.15 15.66
C GLU A 172 -8.42 0.43 14.50
N ALA A 173 -9.07 0.39 13.33
CA ALA A 173 -8.46 0.04 12.05
C ALA A 173 -8.06 1.31 11.30
N ARG A 174 -6.81 1.39 10.83
CA ARG A 174 -6.27 2.49 10.02
C ARG A 174 -5.66 1.87 8.77
N ILE A 175 -6.44 1.88 7.67
CA ILE A 175 -6.14 1.10 6.47
C ILE A 175 -6.12 2.01 5.25
N MET A 176 -5.03 2.01 4.50
CA MET A 176 -4.96 2.72 3.22
C MET A 176 -5.22 1.74 2.07
N LEU A 177 -6.19 2.10 1.23
CA LEU A 177 -6.55 1.39 0.00
C LEU A 177 -6.44 2.31 -1.21
N TYR A 178 -6.46 1.76 -2.42
CA TYR A 178 -6.44 2.53 -3.65
C TYR A 178 -7.83 2.86 -4.17
N HIS A 179 -8.00 4.12 -4.58
CA HIS A 179 -9.24 4.61 -5.16
C HIS A 179 -9.36 4.25 -6.63
N HIS A 180 -10.58 3.88 -7.04
CA HIS A 180 -10.85 3.44 -8.41
C HIS A 180 -10.61 4.54 -9.45
N VAL A 181 -11.07 5.77 -9.19
CA VAL A 181 -10.91 6.88 -10.12
C VAL A 181 -9.91 7.89 -9.56
N SER A 182 -8.66 7.77 -9.96
CA SER A 182 -7.57 8.64 -9.53
C SER A 182 -6.87 9.28 -10.73
N LEU A 183 -6.11 10.35 -10.50
CA LEU A 183 -5.30 10.95 -11.57
C LEU A 183 -4.26 9.96 -12.08
N THR A 184 -3.62 9.20 -11.20
CA THR A 184 -2.69 8.12 -11.58
C THR A 184 -3.39 7.09 -12.45
N GLY A 185 -4.57 6.61 -12.03
CA GLY A 185 -5.35 5.63 -12.80
C GLY A 185 -5.77 6.16 -14.18
N ILE A 186 -6.21 7.41 -14.25
CA ILE A 186 -6.57 8.06 -15.53
C ILE A 186 -5.35 8.20 -16.43
N MET A 187 -4.20 8.64 -15.90
CA MET A 187 -2.98 8.79 -16.69
C MET A 187 -2.48 7.44 -17.22
N LEU A 188 -2.52 6.39 -16.42
CA LEU A 188 -2.20 5.03 -16.86
C LEU A 188 -3.16 4.55 -17.94
N TRP A 189 -4.45 4.78 -17.77
CA TRP A 189 -5.48 4.40 -18.73
C TRP A 189 -5.32 5.14 -20.07
N LEU A 190 -5.10 6.45 -20.06
CA LEU A 190 -4.82 7.24 -21.28
C LEU A 190 -3.54 6.78 -21.98
N GLY A 191 -2.51 6.39 -21.23
CA GLY A 191 -1.23 5.95 -21.78
C GLY A 191 -1.25 4.51 -22.31
N PHE A 192 -1.98 3.62 -21.69
CA PHE A 192 -1.90 2.18 -21.96
C PHE A 192 -3.24 1.48 -22.17
N GLY A 193 -4.28 1.86 -21.42
CA GLY A 193 -5.55 1.14 -21.38
C GLY A 193 -6.51 1.54 -22.50
N LEU A 194 -6.61 2.83 -22.82
CA LEU A 194 -7.54 3.36 -23.82
C LEU A 194 -7.42 2.65 -25.18
N TRP A 195 -6.20 2.51 -25.67
CA TRP A 195 -5.89 1.89 -26.95
C TRP A 195 -6.09 0.37 -26.97
N ARG A 196 -6.23 -0.25 -25.78
CA ARG A 196 -6.51 -1.68 -25.59
C ARG A 196 -7.97 -1.95 -25.30
N GLY A 197 -8.83 -0.92 -25.27
CA GLY A 197 -10.24 -1.05 -24.91
C GLY A 197 -10.49 -1.46 -23.47
N GLN A 198 -9.51 -1.22 -22.57
CA GLN A 198 -9.60 -1.58 -21.16
C GLN A 198 -10.37 -0.53 -20.36
N SER A 199 -11.02 -0.96 -19.28
CA SER A 199 -11.50 -0.03 -18.25
C SER A 199 -10.32 0.52 -17.43
N ILE A 200 -10.53 1.64 -16.71
CA ILE A 200 -9.51 2.18 -15.78
C ILE A 200 -9.12 1.12 -14.76
N ARG A 201 -10.09 0.41 -14.19
CA ARG A 201 -9.86 -0.65 -13.19
C ARG A 201 -8.98 -1.77 -13.73
N GLN A 202 -9.26 -2.24 -14.93
CA GLN A 202 -8.45 -3.28 -15.57
C GLN A 202 -7.04 -2.80 -15.88
N CYS A 203 -6.90 -1.58 -16.41
CA CYS A 203 -5.59 -1.01 -16.68
C CYS A 203 -4.75 -0.85 -15.41
N VAL A 204 -5.33 -0.37 -14.31
CA VAL A 204 -4.65 -0.26 -13.01
C VAL A 204 -4.26 -1.64 -12.48
N TYR A 205 -5.18 -2.61 -12.54
CA TYR A 205 -4.95 -3.99 -12.10
C TYR A 205 -3.72 -4.63 -12.78
N GLU A 206 -3.49 -4.31 -14.05
CA GLU A 206 -2.40 -4.89 -14.85
C GLU A 206 -1.10 -4.07 -14.82
N THR A 207 -1.17 -2.77 -14.48
CA THR A 207 -0.04 -1.86 -14.74
C THR A 207 0.47 -1.12 -13.50
N LEU A 208 -0.34 -0.98 -12.45
CA LEU A 208 0.05 -0.26 -11.25
C LEU A 208 0.70 -1.23 -10.26
N GLU A 209 1.99 -1.02 -9.99
CA GLU A 209 2.79 -1.80 -9.03
C GLU A 209 2.77 -3.32 -9.30
N SER A 210 2.37 -4.12 -8.31
CA SER A 210 2.29 -5.58 -8.47
C SER A 210 1.09 -5.99 -9.32
N PRO A 211 1.20 -7.11 -10.08
CA PRO A 211 0.05 -7.70 -10.75
C PRO A 211 -1.07 -8.01 -9.75
N GLY A 212 -2.31 -7.65 -10.11
CA GLY A 212 -3.45 -7.90 -9.24
C GLY A 212 -3.80 -6.78 -8.27
N THR A 213 -3.16 -5.61 -8.38
CA THR A 213 -3.48 -4.42 -7.58
C THR A 213 -4.94 -4.01 -7.78
N LYS A 214 -5.72 -4.03 -6.71
CA LYS A 214 -7.15 -3.67 -6.72
C LYS A 214 -7.37 -2.20 -6.40
N THR A 215 -8.46 -1.69 -6.93
CA THR A 215 -8.94 -0.34 -6.60
C THR A 215 -10.41 -0.38 -6.23
N PHE A 216 -10.80 0.51 -5.32
CA PHE A 216 -12.13 0.54 -4.74
C PHE A 216 -12.77 1.91 -4.88
N THR A 217 -14.09 1.95 -5.03
CA THR A 217 -14.89 3.14 -4.77
C THR A 217 -15.10 3.30 -3.26
N ARG A 218 -15.48 4.49 -2.82
CA ARG A 218 -15.83 4.71 -1.40
C ARG A 218 -16.98 3.79 -0.94
N ASN A 219 -17.98 3.57 -1.79
CA ASN A 219 -19.10 2.69 -1.47
C ASN A 219 -18.66 1.23 -1.32
N GLU A 220 -17.80 0.73 -2.20
CA GLU A 220 -17.22 -0.61 -2.05
C GLU A 220 -16.43 -0.74 -0.74
N VAL A 221 -15.71 0.30 -0.31
CA VAL A 221 -15.01 0.27 0.98
C VAL A 221 -16.01 0.24 2.14
N PHE A 222 -17.10 1.02 2.10
CA PHE A 222 -18.13 0.96 3.14
C PHE A 222 -18.77 -0.43 3.23
N GLU A 223 -19.05 -1.08 2.10
CA GLU A 223 -19.58 -2.45 2.06
C GLU A 223 -18.58 -3.48 2.62
N LEU A 224 -17.30 -3.36 2.27
CA LEU A 224 -16.23 -4.23 2.79
C LEU A 224 -16.04 -4.08 4.30
N MET A 225 -16.32 -2.90 4.84
CA MET A 225 -16.14 -2.57 6.25
C MET A 225 -17.48 -2.46 7.02
N ARG A 226 -18.54 -3.09 6.52
CA ARG A 226 -19.89 -3.03 7.12
C ARG A 226 -19.96 -3.48 8.58
N ASP A 227 -19.03 -4.34 9.01
CA ASP A 227 -18.98 -4.85 10.38
C ASP A 227 -18.22 -3.90 11.33
N TYR A 228 -17.64 -2.82 10.78
CA TYR A 228 -17.01 -1.75 11.53
C TYR A 228 -18.00 -0.61 11.80
N GLU A 229 -17.75 0.16 12.84
CA GLU A 229 -18.45 1.42 13.12
C GLU A 229 -17.57 2.64 12.89
N ASN A 230 -18.16 3.81 12.77
CA ASN A 230 -17.46 5.09 12.60
C ASN A 230 -16.48 5.08 11.41
N VAL A 231 -16.85 4.43 10.31
CA VAL A 231 -16.04 4.37 9.11
C VAL A 231 -15.91 5.75 8.48
N CYS A 232 -14.72 6.32 8.54
CA CYS A 232 -14.37 7.60 7.94
C CYS A 232 -13.33 7.38 6.84
N ILE A 233 -13.57 7.96 5.66
CA ILE A 233 -12.68 7.81 4.50
C ILE A 233 -12.21 9.19 4.06
N ASP A 234 -10.93 9.47 4.23
CA ASP A 234 -10.27 10.64 3.67
C ASP A 234 -9.57 10.26 2.37
N GLN A 235 -9.78 11.05 1.32
CA GLN A 235 -9.12 10.84 0.04
C GLN A 235 -7.97 11.82 -0.13
N VAL A 236 -6.77 11.31 -0.40
CA VAL A 236 -5.57 12.11 -0.54
C VAL A 236 -4.81 11.74 -1.81
N PHE A 237 -4.02 12.68 -2.30
CA PHE A 237 -3.14 12.43 -3.45
C PHE A 237 -1.99 11.51 -3.08
N SER A 238 -1.72 10.56 -3.96
CA SER A 238 -0.45 9.84 -3.97
C SER A 238 0.65 10.69 -4.60
N PRO A 239 1.92 10.35 -4.38
CA PRO A 239 3.03 10.94 -5.13
C PRO A 239 2.87 10.79 -6.65
N GLY A 240 2.27 9.69 -7.12
CA GLY A 240 1.97 9.44 -8.52
C GLY A 240 0.96 10.44 -9.10
N ASP A 241 -0.12 10.76 -8.38
CA ASP A 241 -1.13 11.74 -8.81
C ASP A 241 -0.56 13.13 -9.05
N LEU A 242 0.49 13.49 -8.31
CA LEU A 242 1.15 14.78 -8.41
C LEU A 242 2.46 14.74 -9.21
N LEU A 243 2.77 13.60 -9.80
CA LEU A 243 4.02 13.39 -10.53
C LEU A 243 5.25 13.81 -9.70
N LEU A 244 5.33 13.38 -8.44
CA LEU A 244 6.43 13.71 -7.52
C LEU A 244 7.56 12.68 -7.54
N HIS A 245 7.30 11.46 -7.99
CA HIS A 245 8.33 10.42 -8.13
C HIS A 245 9.30 10.73 -9.26
N GLU A 246 10.52 10.20 -9.14
CA GLU A 246 11.40 10.09 -10.29
C GLU A 246 10.72 9.26 -11.39
N ARG A 247 10.89 9.72 -12.63
CA ARG A 247 10.28 9.07 -13.79
C ARG A 247 10.72 7.63 -13.90
N SER A 248 9.77 6.71 -13.90
CA SER A 248 10.07 5.31 -14.20
C SER A 248 10.65 5.23 -15.63
N SER A 249 11.40 4.15 -15.89
CA SER A 249 11.99 3.88 -17.21
C SER A 249 10.96 3.92 -18.35
N LYS A 250 9.70 3.60 -18.05
CA LYS A 250 8.56 3.62 -19.00
C LYS A 250 8.20 5.04 -19.50
N PHE A 251 8.54 6.10 -18.75
CA PHE A 251 8.12 7.48 -19.02
C PHE A 251 9.30 8.44 -19.30
N ARG A 252 10.41 7.94 -19.86
CA ARG A 252 11.59 8.75 -20.14
C ARG A 252 11.56 9.50 -21.47
N SER A 253 10.52 9.35 -22.32
CA SER A 253 10.43 10.03 -23.63
C SER A 253 10.29 11.54 -23.51
N GLY A 254 10.68 12.28 -24.59
CA GLY A 254 10.74 13.75 -24.59
C GLY A 254 9.41 14.44 -24.29
N ALA A 255 8.30 13.94 -24.85
CA ALA A 255 6.96 14.50 -24.64
C ALA A 255 6.53 14.43 -23.17
N TYR A 256 6.78 13.32 -22.49
CA TYR A 256 6.49 13.16 -21.07
C TYR A 256 7.33 14.10 -20.19
N ARG A 257 8.55 14.47 -20.61
CA ARG A 257 9.36 15.46 -19.89
C ARG A 257 8.69 16.83 -19.84
N VAL A 258 8.12 17.26 -20.96
CA VAL A 258 7.43 18.55 -21.05
C VAL A 258 6.17 18.52 -20.19
N LEU A 259 5.35 17.49 -20.34
CA LEU A 259 4.12 17.29 -19.54
C LEU A 259 4.43 17.29 -18.04
N TRP A 260 5.49 16.59 -17.62
CA TRP A 260 5.94 16.51 -16.22
C TRP A 260 6.34 17.88 -15.65
N LYS A 261 7.03 18.69 -16.43
CA LYS A 261 7.44 20.05 -16.02
C LYS A 261 6.25 21.01 -15.97
N LEU A 262 5.34 20.91 -16.93
CA LEU A 262 4.19 21.80 -17.07
C LEU A 262 2.98 21.36 -16.22
N PHE A 263 3.03 20.20 -15.55
CA PHE A 263 1.92 19.70 -14.76
C PHE A 263 1.56 20.68 -13.63
N PRO A 264 0.30 21.19 -13.60
CA PRO A 264 -0.09 22.28 -12.70
C PRO A 264 -0.40 21.80 -11.29
N ARG A 265 0.62 21.30 -10.59
CA ARG A 265 0.51 20.68 -9.25
C ARG A 265 -0.25 21.52 -8.24
N GLY A 266 -0.05 22.85 -8.25
CA GLY A 266 -0.74 23.79 -7.35
C GLY A 266 -2.24 23.84 -7.59
N LEU A 267 -2.66 23.87 -8.86
CA LEU A 267 -4.07 23.85 -9.24
C LEU A 267 -4.70 22.50 -8.91
N VAL A 268 -4.03 21.40 -9.26
CA VAL A 268 -4.47 20.03 -8.93
C VAL A 268 -4.71 19.86 -7.44
N ARG A 269 -3.79 20.33 -6.60
CA ARG A 269 -3.94 20.28 -5.12
C ARG A 269 -5.17 21.05 -4.62
N ARG A 270 -5.56 22.15 -5.28
CA ARG A 270 -6.69 22.98 -4.86
C ARG A 270 -8.05 22.38 -5.23
N ILE A 271 -8.17 21.78 -6.41
CA ILE A 271 -9.47 21.37 -6.96
C ILE A 271 -9.70 19.86 -6.94
N GLY A 272 -8.68 19.08 -6.68
CA GLY A 272 -8.64 17.69 -7.09
C GLY A 272 -8.61 16.63 -5.99
N LYS A 273 -8.81 16.92 -4.70
CA LYS A 273 -8.70 15.87 -3.64
C LYS A 273 -9.51 14.60 -3.94
N ARG A 274 -10.70 14.75 -4.54
CA ARG A 274 -11.55 13.63 -4.98
C ARG A 274 -10.95 12.74 -6.08
N TRP A 275 -9.80 13.14 -6.64
CA TRP A 275 -9.07 12.42 -7.68
C TRP A 275 -7.78 11.78 -7.17
N GLY A 276 -7.57 11.79 -5.86
CA GLY A 276 -6.42 11.14 -5.23
C GLY A 276 -6.54 9.63 -5.27
N LEU A 277 -5.41 8.96 -5.40
CA LEU A 277 -5.34 7.49 -5.43
C LEU A 277 -5.56 6.86 -4.05
N PHE A 278 -5.19 7.55 -2.96
CA PHE A 278 -5.23 6.96 -1.64
C PHE A 278 -6.55 7.23 -0.92
N LEU A 279 -7.18 6.16 -0.45
CA LEU A 279 -8.30 6.17 0.49
C LEU A 279 -7.73 5.84 1.87
N LEU A 280 -7.70 6.80 2.75
CA LEU A 280 -7.30 6.63 4.15
C LEU A 280 -8.55 6.32 4.96
N VAL A 281 -8.66 5.08 5.38
CA VAL A 281 -9.85 4.56 6.08
C VAL A 281 -9.53 4.43 7.56
N ASN A 282 -10.27 5.18 8.38
CA ASN A 282 -10.31 5.01 9.83
C ASN A 282 -11.66 4.40 10.20
N ALA A 283 -11.64 3.36 11.02
CA ALA A 283 -12.84 2.67 11.47
C ALA A 283 -12.61 2.06 12.85
N ARG A 284 -13.68 1.69 13.54
CA ARG A 284 -13.62 1.04 14.85
C ARG A 284 -14.32 -0.30 14.83
N LYS A 285 -13.78 -1.24 15.60
CA LYS A 285 -14.54 -2.43 15.98
C LYS A 285 -15.57 -2.04 17.02
N PRO A 286 -16.86 -2.39 16.86
CA PRO A 286 -17.88 -2.09 17.85
C PRO A 286 -17.46 -2.53 19.25
N CYS A 287 -17.73 -1.69 20.25
CA CYS A 287 -17.71 -2.16 21.63
C CYS A 287 -18.83 -3.19 21.74
N SER A 288 -18.55 -4.43 22.21
CA SER A 288 -19.59 -5.42 22.39
C SER A 288 -20.75 -4.78 23.14
N SER A 289 -21.84 -4.46 22.43
CA SER A 289 -23.10 -4.18 23.09
C SER A 289 -23.46 -5.45 23.86
N ASN A 290 -23.69 -5.33 25.16
CA ASN A 290 -24.26 -6.39 25.96
C ASN A 290 -25.42 -7.04 25.20
N GLN A 291 -25.22 -8.28 24.73
CA GLN A 291 -26.32 -9.17 24.40
C GLN A 291 -26.91 -9.71 25.68
#